data_7ee404aac601adbafca12be0a7c2217d
#
_entry.id   7ee404aac601adbafca12be0a7c2217d
#
_cell.length_a   1.000
_cell.length_b   1.000
_cell.length_c   1.000
_cell.angle_alpha   90.00
_cell.angle_beta   90.00
_cell.angle_gamma   90.00
#
_symmetry.space_group_name_H-M   'P 1'
#
loop_
_entity.id
_entity.type
_entity.pdbx_description
1 polymer ?
#
loop_
_entity_poly.entity_id
_entity_poly.type
_entity_poly.pdbx_seq_one_letter_code
_entity_poly.pdbx_strand_id
1 'polypeptide(L)'
;MTGRFFKFVVSRFLGTLVDTMVLWILTRYILFSYVGQYIVAPAISFEVAMFHNYILSYFFIWHKHIPLKIPKDFFRRLIAYNISSLLGFFIKMGFLIFFERLFGWDVLICNIMALLISGFVNFFLAERVVFRKKSRIPVK
;
A
#
# COMPACT_ATOMS: atom_id res chain seq x y z
N MET A 1 13.89 -11.16 -9.81
CA MET A 1 12.81 -11.19 -8.81
C MET A 1 13.27 -10.77 -7.42
N THR A 2 14.37 -11.33 -6.92
CA THR A 2 14.89 -11.03 -5.57
C THR A 2 15.19 -9.55 -5.34
N GLY A 3 15.83 -8.86 -6.33
CA GLY A 3 16.13 -7.42 -6.20
C GLY A 3 14.88 -6.53 -6.16
N ARG A 4 13.84 -6.87 -6.92
CA ARG A 4 12.56 -6.15 -6.87
C ARG A 4 11.85 -6.37 -5.54
N PHE A 5 11.90 -7.59 -5.04
CA PHE A 5 11.32 -7.91 -3.73
C PHE A 5 11.99 -7.11 -2.61
N PHE A 6 13.33 -7.06 -2.60
CA PHE A 6 14.07 -6.29 -1.60
C PHE A 6 13.73 -4.80 -1.66
N LYS A 7 13.73 -4.20 -2.86
CA LYS A 7 13.33 -2.81 -3.05
C LYS A 7 11.89 -2.56 -2.60
N PHE A 8 11.00 -3.50 -2.88
CA PHE A 8 9.60 -3.43 -2.44
C PHE A 8 9.49 -3.46 -0.91
N VAL A 9 10.24 -4.35 -0.25
CA VAL A 9 10.27 -4.42 1.22
C VAL A 9 10.75 -3.10 1.82
N VAL A 10 11.82 -2.52 1.29
CA VAL A 10 12.33 -1.21 1.74
C VAL A 10 11.28 -0.12 1.52
N SER A 11 10.67 -0.09 0.35
CA SER A 11 9.58 0.86 0.04
C SER A 11 8.40 0.69 1.00
N ARG A 12 8.03 -0.55 1.30
CA ARG A 12 6.93 -0.84 2.24
C ARG A 12 7.27 -0.42 3.67
N PHE A 13 8.53 -0.58 4.06
CA PHE A 13 8.98 -0.09 5.37
C PHE A 13 8.83 1.44 5.46
N LEU A 14 9.27 2.17 4.43
CA LEU A 14 9.09 3.62 4.35
C LEU A 14 7.60 3.99 4.33
N GLY A 15 6.79 3.26 3.55
CA GLY A 15 5.34 3.44 3.52
C GLY A 15 4.69 3.19 4.87
N THR A 16 5.15 2.20 5.62
CA THR A 16 4.68 1.92 6.98
C THR A 16 5.00 3.07 7.93
N LEU A 17 6.17 3.68 7.80
CA LEU A 17 6.52 4.88 8.57
C LEU A 17 5.58 6.05 8.24
N VAL A 18 5.31 6.29 6.96
CA VAL A 18 4.37 7.34 6.52
C VAL A 18 2.97 7.06 7.03
N ASP A 19 2.46 5.82 6.85
CA ASP A 19 1.14 5.41 7.31
C ASP A 19 1.01 5.59 8.83
N THR A 20 2.00 5.14 9.58
CA THR A 20 2.00 5.24 11.04
C THR A 20 2.07 6.68 11.52
N MET A 21 2.90 7.52 10.88
CA MET A 21 2.98 8.95 11.20
C MET A 21 1.65 9.66 10.96
N VAL A 22 1.04 9.45 9.80
CA VAL A 22 -0.24 10.08 9.46
C VAL A 22 -1.33 9.58 10.42
N LEU A 23 -1.37 8.28 10.68
CA LEU A 23 -2.31 7.69 11.62
C LEU A 23 -2.15 8.26 13.03
N TRP A 24 -0.91 8.38 13.51
CA TRP A 24 -0.63 8.96 14.82
C TRP A 24 -1.11 10.41 14.93
N ILE A 25 -0.82 11.24 13.91
CA ILE A 25 -1.26 12.64 13.88
C ILE A 25 -2.79 12.72 13.91
N LEU A 26 -3.47 11.93 13.06
CA LEU A 26 -4.92 11.96 12.96
C LEU A 26 -5.59 11.48 14.26
N THR A 27 -5.09 10.42 14.86
CA THR A 27 -5.71 9.84 16.06
C THR A 27 -5.40 10.62 17.33
N ARG A 28 -4.29 11.35 17.38
CA ARG A 28 -3.89 12.13 18.58
C ARG A 28 -4.41 13.56 18.58
N TYR A 29 -4.56 14.18 17.40
CA TYR A 29 -4.84 15.61 17.31
C TYR A 29 -6.17 15.97 16.63
N ILE A 30 -6.73 15.10 15.81
CA ILE A 30 -7.86 15.45 14.93
C ILE A 30 -9.08 14.57 15.18
N LEU A 31 -8.92 13.24 15.24
CA LEU A 31 -10.02 12.27 15.32
C LEU A 31 -10.02 11.59 16.68
N PHE A 32 -11.07 11.81 17.46
CA PHE A 32 -11.18 11.31 18.84
C PHE A 32 -12.25 10.23 19.01
N SER A 33 -13.16 10.06 18.02
CA SER A 33 -14.19 9.03 18.08
C SER A 33 -13.64 7.64 17.72
N TYR A 34 -14.33 6.58 18.13
CA TYR A 34 -13.95 5.20 17.76
C TYR A 34 -13.91 5.03 16.23
N VAL A 35 -14.97 5.47 15.53
CA VAL A 35 -15.02 5.41 14.06
C VAL A 35 -13.89 6.23 13.43
N GLY A 36 -13.61 7.43 13.97
CA GLY A 36 -12.49 8.26 13.51
C GLY A 36 -11.14 7.58 13.63
N GLN A 37 -10.86 6.98 14.78
CA GLN A 37 -9.56 6.35 15.05
C GLN A 37 -9.36 5.01 14.35
N TYR A 38 -10.39 4.17 14.26
CA TYR A 38 -10.24 2.80 13.78
C TYR A 38 -10.70 2.58 12.33
N ILE A 39 -11.39 3.54 11.73
CA ILE A 39 -11.89 3.44 10.35
C ILE A 39 -11.38 4.59 9.49
N VAL A 40 -11.66 5.83 9.86
CA VAL A 40 -11.36 7.02 9.03
C VAL A 40 -9.85 7.30 8.99
N ALA A 41 -9.20 7.33 10.13
CA ALA A 41 -7.76 7.59 10.21
C ALA A 41 -6.92 6.52 9.49
N PRO A 42 -7.17 5.20 9.69
CA PRO A 42 -6.46 4.18 8.91
C PRO A 42 -6.72 4.26 7.41
N ALA A 43 -7.92 4.65 6.98
CA ALA A 43 -8.23 4.83 5.56
C ALA A 43 -7.41 5.98 4.95
N ILE A 44 -7.36 7.13 5.61
CA ILE A 44 -6.60 8.30 5.14
C ILE A 44 -5.10 7.98 5.14
N SER A 45 -4.58 7.42 6.22
CA SER A 45 -3.15 7.06 6.31
C SER A 45 -2.74 6.05 5.24
N PHE A 46 -3.61 5.07 4.96
CA PHE A 46 -3.38 4.09 3.91
C PHE A 46 -3.29 4.74 2.52
N GLU A 47 -4.20 5.65 2.18
CA GLU A 47 -4.18 6.35 0.89
C GLU A 47 -2.90 7.19 0.71
N VAL A 48 -2.46 7.90 1.73
CA VAL A 48 -1.22 8.67 1.70
C VAL A 48 -0.01 7.74 1.51
N ALA A 49 0.06 6.66 2.27
CA ALA A 49 1.14 5.69 2.17
C ALA A 49 1.11 4.94 0.83
N MET A 50 -0.07 4.62 0.32
CA MET A 50 -0.26 3.96 -0.97
C MET A 50 0.28 4.84 -2.10
N PHE A 51 -0.04 6.10 -2.10
CA PHE A 51 0.45 7.04 -3.12
C PHE A 51 1.98 7.15 -3.07
N HIS A 52 2.55 7.26 -1.89
CA HIS A 52 4.00 7.25 -1.68
C HIS A 52 4.65 5.97 -2.22
N ASN A 53 4.09 4.82 -1.87
CA ASN A 53 4.59 3.52 -2.33
C ASN A 53 4.45 3.37 -3.85
N TYR A 54 3.38 3.91 -4.43
CA TYR A 54 3.20 3.89 -5.88
C TYR A 54 4.29 4.68 -6.59
N ILE A 55 4.63 5.87 -6.13
CA ILE A 55 5.70 6.69 -6.71
C ILE A 55 7.02 5.92 -6.68
N LEU A 56 7.38 5.34 -5.55
CA LEU A 56 8.60 4.55 -5.43
C LEU A 56 8.56 3.31 -6.34
N SER A 57 7.42 2.64 -6.42
CA SER A 57 7.26 1.47 -7.29
C SER A 57 7.43 1.84 -8.76
N TYR A 58 6.80 2.92 -9.19
CA TYR A 58 6.83 3.35 -10.59
C TYR A 58 8.25 3.77 -11.02
N PHE A 59 8.95 4.55 -10.20
CA PHE A 59 10.25 5.11 -10.58
C PHE A 59 11.45 4.23 -10.24
N PHE A 60 11.37 3.39 -9.19
CA PHE A 60 12.52 2.67 -8.68
C PHE A 60 12.43 1.16 -8.78
N ILE A 61 11.25 0.56 -8.55
CA ILE A 61 11.11 -0.89 -8.45
C ILE A 61 10.87 -1.52 -9.82
N TRP A 62 9.85 -1.05 -10.52
CA TRP A 62 9.43 -1.62 -11.82
C TRP A 62 9.77 -0.71 -13.01
N HIS A 63 10.73 0.21 -12.88
CA HIS A 63 11.07 1.15 -13.94
C HIS A 63 11.44 0.48 -15.27
N LYS A 64 12.01 -0.71 -15.24
CA LYS A 64 12.36 -1.49 -16.44
C LYS A 64 11.16 -2.14 -17.12
N HIS A 65 10.03 -2.25 -16.42
CA HIS A 65 8.79 -2.79 -16.96
C HIS A 65 7.93 -1.72 -17.64
N ILE A 66 8.32 -0.47 -17.53
CA ILE A 66 7.58 0.68 -18.09
C ILE A 66 8.36 1.22 -19.27
N PRO A 67 7.92 0.90 -20.52
CA PRO A 67 8.70 1.27 -21.72
C PRO A 67 8.67 2.76 -22.01
N LEU A 68 7.58 3.44 -21.69
CA LEU A 68 7.39 4.87 -21.94
C LEU A 68 6.87 5.54 -20.67
N LYS A 69 7.60 6.53 -20.16
CA LYS A 69 7.19 7.32 -18.99
C LYS A 69 6.36 8.52 -19.46
N ILE A 70 5.13 8.26 -19.88
CA ILE A 70 4.17 9.29 -20.29
C ILE A 70 3.10 9.49 -19.20
N PRO A 71 2.53 10.72 -19.05
CA PRO A 71 1.53 10.98 -18.02
C PRO A 71 0.31 10.06 -18.06
N LYS A 72 -0.16 9.71 -19.26
CA LYS A 72 -1.29 8.80 -19.46
C LYS A 72 -1.02 7.42 -18.87
N ASP A 73 0.18 6.87 -19.08
CA ASP A 73 0.57 5.57 -18.53
C ASP A 73 0.72 5.64 -17.00
N PHE A 74 1.30 6.72 -16.50
CA PHE A 74 1.43 6.95 -15.06
C PHE A 74 0.06 6.93 -14.36
N PHE A 75 -0.91 7.69 -14.86
CA PHE A 75 -2.24 7.75 -14.25
C PHE A 75 -3.02 6.43 -14.40
N ARG A 76 -2.89 5.77 -15.54
CA ARG A 76 -3.51 4.45 -15.75
C ARG A 76 -3.00 3.42 -14.75
N ARG A 77 -1.69 3.36 -14.54
CA ARG A 77 -1.08 2.45 -13.58
C ARG A 77 -1.38 2.86 -12.13
N LEU A 78 -1.50 4.16 -11.87
CA LEU A 78 -1.92 4.66 -10.56
C LEU A 78 -3.32 4.16 -10.19
N ILE A 79 -4.26 4.26 -11.12
CA ILE A 79 -5.63 3.76 -10.92
C ILE A 79 -5.61 2.24 -10.70
N ALA A 80 -4.88 1.49 -11.52
CA ALA A 80 -4.76 0.04 -11.37
C ALA A 80 -4.11 -0.33 -10.04
N TYR A 81 -3.08 0.41 -9.61
CA TYR A 81 -2.42 0.20 -8.33
C TYR A 81 -3.36 0.48 -7.16
N ASN A 82 -4.15 1.55 -7.24
CA ASN A 82 -5.13 1.89 -6.22
C ASN A 82 -6.20 0.78 -6.10
N ILE A 83 -6.77 0.35 -7.23
CA ILE A 83 -7.78 -0.73 -7.25
C ILE A 83 -7.20 -2.02 -6.67
N SER A 84 -5.98 -2.40 -7.05
CA SER A 84 -5.30 -3.58 -6.52
C SER A 84 -5.03 -3.45 -5.02
N SER A 85 -4.70 -2.24 -4.58
CA SER A 85 -4.42 -1.94 -3.18
C SER A 85 -5.68 -1.97 -2.30
N LEU A 86 -6.87 -1.79 -2.89
CA LEU A 86 -8.13 -1.89 -2.15
C LEU A 86 -8.28 -3.27 -1.49
N LEU A 87 -7.91 -4.34 -2.17
CA LEU A 87 -7.93 -5.68 -1.58
C LEU A 87 -7.01 -5.74 -0.35
N GLY A 88 -5.79 -5.24 -0.47
CA GLY A 88 -4.87 -5.13 0.66
C GLY A 88 -5.39 -4.24 1.78
N PHE A 89 -6.09 -3.15 1.42
CA PHE A 89 -6.73 -2.27 2.38
C PHE A 89 -7.82 -2.98 3.17
N PHE A 90 -8.72 -3.72 2.52
CA PHE A 90 -9.76 -4.46 3.22
C PHE A 90 -9.17 -5.55 4.13
N ILE A 91 -8.12 -6.23 3.70
CA ILE A 91 -7.41 -7.21 4.53
C ILE A 91 -6.78 -6.49 5.74
N LYS A 92 -6.11 -5.35 5.52
CA LYS A 92 -5.55 -4.53 6.59
C LYS A 92 -6.60 -4.15 7.62
N MET A 93 -7.73 -3.60 7.15
CA MET A 93 -8.80 -3.13 8.04
C MET A 93 -9.43 -4.28 8.83
N GLY A 94 -9.65 -5.42 8.17
CA GLY A 94 -10.17 -6.62 8.84
C GLY A 94 -9.25 -7.10 9.97
N PHE A 95 -7.95 -7.20 9.71
CA PHE A 95 -6.99 -7.61 10.73
C PHE A 95 -6.77 -6.55 11.81
N LEU A 96 -6.81 -5.27 11.46
CA LEU A 96 -6.71 -4.18 12.43
C LEU A 96 -7.83 -4.28 13.48
N ILE A 97 -9.07 -4.38 13.02
CA ILE A 97 -10.24 -4.49 13.91
C ILE A 97 -10.20 -5.82 14.66
N PHE A 98 -9.83 -6.91 14.00
CA PHE A 98 -9.68 -8.22 14.60
C PHE A 98 -8.69 -8.19 15.78
N PHE A 99 -7.51 -7.63 15.59
CA PHE A 99 -6.50 -7.53 16.63
C PHE A 99 -6.93 -6.60 17.76
N GLU A 100 -7.58 -5.49 17.43
CA GLU A 100 -8.10 -4.58 18.45
C GLU A 100 -9.14 -5.28 19.34
N ARG A 101 -10.10 -5.98 18.75
CA ARG A 101 -11.16 -6.65 19.49
C ARG A 101 -10.68 -7.87 20.26
N LEU A 102 -9.72 -8.61 19.67
CA LEU A 102 -9.23 -9.85 20.28
C LEU A 102 -8.23 -9.58 21.42
N PHE A 103 -7.30 -8.66 21.21
CA PHE A 103 -6.19 -8.39 22.13
C PHE A 103 -6.30 -7.05 22.86
N GLY A 104 -7.18 -6.15 22.43
CA GLY A 104 -7.31 -4.81 23.00
C GLY A 104 -6.08 -3.93 22.80
N TRP A 105 -5.28 -4.19 21.76
CA TRP A 105 -4.08 -3.42 21.49
C TRP A 105 -4.39 -2.01 21.00
N ASP A 106 -3.41 -1.09 21.19
CA ASP A 106 -3.49 0.26 20.63
C ASP A 106 -3.60 0.20 19.10
N VAL A 107 -4.29 1.20 18.52
CA VAL A 107 -4.53 1.27 17.06
C VAL A 107 -3.23 1.25 16.26
N LEU A 108 -2.16 1.86 16.74
CA LEU A 108 -0.87 1.87 16.04
C LEU A 108 -0.25 0.47 15.94
N ILE A 109 -0.31 -0.31 17.01
CA ILE A 109 0.20 -1.69 17.04
C ILE A 109 -0.63 -2.57 16.11
N CYS A 110 -1.96 -2.48 16.21
CA CYS A 110 -2.88 -3.22 15.32
C CYS A 110 -2.62 -2.88 13.85
N ASN A 111 -2.40 -1.61 13.54
CA ASN A 111 -2.11 -1.13 12.20
C ASN A 111 -0.81 -1.71 11.64
N ILE A 112 0.26 -1.73 12.43
CA ILE A 112 1.56 -2.27 12.00
C ILE A 112 1.43 -3.77 11.70
N MET A 113 0.80 -4.53 12.58
CA MET A 113 0.59 -5.97 12.39
C MET A 113 -0.26 -6.26 11.14
N ALA A 114 -1.33 -5.49 10.95
CA ALA A 114 -2.20 -5.61 9.78
C ALA A 114 -1.47 -5.25 8.47
N LEU A 115 -0.59 -4.25 8.50
CA LEU A 115 0.24 -3.85 7.35
C LEU A 115 1.22 -4.94 6.93
N LEU A 116 1.80 -5.66 7.86
CA LEU A 116 2.70 -6.78 7.54
C LEU A 116 1.98 -7.85 6.71
N ILE A 117 0.75 -8.18 7.09
CA ILE A 117 -0.06 -9.19 6.40
C ILE A 117 -0.49 -8.67 5.02
N SER A 118 -1.06 -7.47 4.96
CA SER A 118 -1.54 -6.90 3.70
C SER A 118 -0.42 -6.58 2.72
N GLY A 119 0.79 -6.34 3.22
CA GLY A 119 1.96 -6.05 2.40
C GLY A 119 2.31 -7.17 1.42
N PHE A 120 2.21 -8.41 1.84
CA PHE A 120 2.43 -9.56 0.96
C PHE A 120 1.42 -9.59 -0.19
N VAL A 121 0.15 -9.37 0.11
CA VAL A 121 -0.91 -9.34 -0.90
C VAL A 121 -0.65 -8.20 -1.90
N ASN A 122 -0.33 -7.02 -1.40
CA ASN A 122 -0.03 -5.86 -2.25
C ASN A 122 1.19 -6.08 -3.15
N PHE A 123 2.23 -6.76 -2.66
CA PHE A 123 3.39 -7.08 -3.48
C PHE A 123 3.02 -7.97 -4.67
N PHE A 124 2.31 -9.05 -4.42
CA PHE A 124 1.90 -9.98 -5.49
C PHE A 124 0.97 -9.31 -6.50
N LEU A 125 0.03 -8.49 -6.03
CA LEU A 125 -0.85 -7.75 -6.92
C LEU A 125 -0.09 -6.72 -7.75
N ALA A 126 0.84 -5.99 -7.15
CA ALA A 126 1.66 -5.02 -7.86
C ALA A 126 2.49 -5.70 -8.94
N GLU A 127 3.17 -6.78 -8.63
CA GLU A 127 4.04 -7.45 -9.58
C GLU A 127 3.27 -8.11 -10.73
N ARG A 128 2.14 -8.77 -10.43
CA ARG A 128 1.42 -9.57 -11.42
C ARG A 128 0.37 -8.82 -12.21
N VAL A 129 -0.19 -7.76 -11.64
CA VAL A 129 -1.31 -7.03 -12.25
C VAL A 129 -0.87 -5.65 -12.74
N VAL A 130 -0.31 -4.82 -11.85
CA VAL A 130 -0.05 -3.40 -12.15
C VAL A 130 1.18 -3.25 -13.04
N PHE A 131 2.27 -3.90 -12.69
CA PHE A 131 3.58 -3.75 -13.34
C PHE A 131 3.96 -4.96 -14.17
N ARG A 132 2.97 -5.71 -14.65
CA ARG A 132 3.20 -6.84 -15.54
C ARG A 132 3.91 -6.38 -16.80
N LYS A 133 5.03 -7.05 -17.12
CA LYS A 133 5.74 -6.82 -18.38
C LYS A 133 4.85 -7.29 -19.52
N LYS A 134 4.51 -6.39 -20.44
CA LYS A 134 3.83 -6.80 -21.68
C LYS A 134 4.76 -7.74 -22.45
N SER A 135 4.34 -8.98 -22.63
CA SER A 135 4.99 -9.87 -23.57
C SER A 135 4.86 -9.23 -24.95
N ARG A 136 5.97 -8.89 -25.57
CA ARG A 136 5.97 -8.57 -27.01
C ARG A 136 5.61 -9.86 -27.72
N ILE A 137 4.38 -9.94 -28.19
CA ILE A 137 4.02 -11.00 -29.15
C ILE A 137 4.88 -10.72 -30.38
N PRO A 138 5.77 -11.64 -30.78
CA PRO A 138 6.51 -11.41 -32.00
C PRO A 138 5.50 -11.31 -33.14
N VAL A 139 5.47 -10.14 -33.76
CA VAL A 139 4.70 -9.94 -34.99
C VAL A 139 5.38 -10.81 -36.05
N LYS A 140 4.73 -11.87 -36.45
CA LYS A 140 5.17 -12.67 -37.60
C LYS A 140 4.92 -11.90 -38.88
#